data_519a9305b8cff3e4af81e3a732cbcab0
#
_entry.id   519a9305b8cff3e4af81e3a732cbcab0
#
_cell.length_a   1.000
_cell.length_b   1.000
_cell.length_c   1.000
_cell.angle_alpha   90.00
_cell.angle_beta   90.00
_cell.angle_gamma   90.00
#
_symmetry.space_group_name_H-M   'P 1'
#
loop_
_entity.id
_entity.type
_entity.pdbx_description
1 polymer ?
#
loop_
_entity_poly.entity_id
_entity_poly.type
_entity_poly.pdbx_seq_one_letter_code
_entity_poly.pdbx_strand_id
1 'polypeptide(L)'
;MPEEKLRKLDMVRETIRELRNLGIRGTLYSVVITRVGPWTLSYIKYDDGTIGCGCANNEAEREEIPDDVSFIKDLLNLNTYEVVDRLESFGDSVFINSLRTSIASALSYKLMNDVSLLKKEGYDAETFIAPNLPLFDPSKFVQPSDIVAMVGFHMTVTPLCADIAKEVLVTELMDLKELSVIELGVREKSNVKIFPADKSKEILSRADVVYITGETVVNGTIDEILEFSKNARTRIIYGSTSAFYPKVLFERGVDVSLPMIFPNTPDFRRRFVLSRGNWYFMRDVKQLLIRRSRT
;
A
#
# COMPACT_ATOMS: atom_id res chain seq x y z
N MET A 1 13.43 25.76 8.34
CA MET A 1 12.91 24.42 8.51
C MET A 1 11.60 24.14 7.73
N PRO A 2 11.44 24.60 6.47
CA PRO A 2 10.34 24.16 5.59
C PRO A 2 10.73 23.04 4.63
N GLU A 3 12.03 22.77 4.39
CA GLU A 3 12.47 21.77 3.38
C GLU A 3 12.32 20.30 3.82
N GLU A 4 12.31 20.01 5.11
CA GLU A 4 12.21 18.64 5.62
C GLU A 4 10.77 18.07 5.52
N LYS A 5 9.76 18.95 5.56
CA LYS A 5 8.34 18.55 5.41
C LYS A 5 7.94 18.25 3.96
N LEU A 6 8.65 18.80 2.97
CA LEU A 6 8.37 18.58 1.54
C LEU A 6 8.81 17.21 1.02
N ARG A 7 9.68 16.49 1.73
CA ARG A 7 10.17 15.16 1.32
C ARG A 7 9.18 14.00 1.54
N LYS A 8 8.18 14.17 2.41
CA LYS A 8 7.29 13.07 2.84
C LYS A 8 6.35 12.50 1.76
N LEU A 9 6.15 13.19 0.63
CA LEU A 9 5.24 12.75 -0.46
C LEU A 9 5.90 12.56 -1.81
N ASP A 10 7.21 12.63 -1.87
CA ASP A 10 7.94 12.53 -3.13
C ASP A 10 7.66 11.22 -3.87
N MET A 11 7.47 10.12 -3.16
CA MET A 11 7.25 8.79 -3.76
C MET A 11 6.00 8.74 -4.66
N VAL A 12 4.86 9.23 -4.20
CA VAL A 12 3.61 9.22 -4.99
C VAL A 12 3.71 10.20 -6.15
N ARG A 13 4.25 11.40 -5.92
CA ARG A 13 4.47 12.40 -6.97
C ARG A 13 5.46 11.92 -8.03
N GLU A 14 6.55 11.28 -7.61
CA GLU A 14 7.51 10.68 -8.53
C GLU A 14 6.87 9.55 -9.35
N THR A 15 6.09 8.67 -8.70
CA THR A 15 5.33 7.63 -9.40
C THR A 15 4.40 8.22 -10.46
N ILE A 16 3.69 9.29 -10.14
CA ILE A 16 2.79 9.97 -11.08
C ILE A 16 3.56 10.60 -12.24
N ARG A 17 4.75 11.18 -11.98
CA ARG A 17 5.63 11.68 -13.05
C ARG A 17 6.11 10.54 -13.98
N GLU A 18 6.50 9.40 -13.39
CA GLU A 18 6.90 8.24 -14.20
C GLU A 18 5.75 7.73 -15.09
N LEU A 19 4.54 7.65 -14.55
CA LEU A 19 3.36 7.27 -15.33
C LEU A 19 3.07 8.28 -16.48
N ARG A 20 3.29 9.56 -16.21
CA ARG A 20 3.19 10.62 -17.24
C ARG A 20 4.24 10.45 -18.34
N ASN A 21 5.49 10.11 -17.96
CA ASN A 21 6.59 9.84 -18.91
C ASN A 21 6.30 8.61 -19.78
N LEU A 22 5.62 7.61 -19.24
CA LEU A 22 5.12 6.44 -19.97
C LEU A 22 3.90 6.75 -20.87
N GLY A 23 3.45 8.02 -20.93
CA GLY A 23 2.31 8.44 -21.73
C GLY A 23 0.96 7.98 -21.20
N ILE A 24 0.88 7.53 -19.96
CA ILE A 24 -0.38 7.09 -19.33
C ILE A 24 -1.20 8.33 -18.99
N ARG A 25 -2.41 8.41 -19.51
CA ARG A 25 -3.31 9.56 -19.33
C ARG A 25 -4.73 9.09 -19.05
N GLY A 26 -5.48 9.95 -18.36
CA GLY A 26 -6.88 9.71 -18.08
C GLY A 26 -7.49 10.85 -17.28
N THR A 27 -8.80 10.79 -17.07
CA THR A 27 -9.57 11.75 -16.30
C THR A 27 -10.10 11.10 -15.03
N LEU A 28 -10.18 11.84 -13.93
CA LEU A 28 -10.79 11.37 -12.70
C LEU A 28 -12.29 11.20 -12.92
N TYR A 29 -12.75 9.94 -12.96
CA TYR A 29 -14.13 9.61 -13.28
C TYR A 29 -15.03 9.53 -12.05
N SER A 30 -14.53 8.96 -10.95
CA SER A 30 -15.28 8.78 -9.71
C SER A 30 -14.33 8.59 -8.54
N VAL A 31 -14.76 8.99 -7.35
CA VAL A 31 -14.12 8.70 -6.07
C VAL A 31 -15.15 8.10 -5.13
N VAL A 32 -14.78 7.04 -4.43
CA VAL A 32 -15.57 6.42 -3.37
C VAL A 32 -14.76 6.46 -2.08
N ILE A 33 -15.34 7.03 -1.04
CA ILE A 33 -14.74 7.13 0.29
C ILE A 33 -15.64 6.39 1.26
N THR A 34 -15.05 5.46 2.02
CA THR A 34 -15.77 4.77 3.10
C THR A 34 -15.31 5.34 4.43
N ARG A 35 -16.28 5.63 5.32
CA ARG A 35 -15.99 6.17 6.67
C ARG A 35 -15.84 5.07 7.72
N VAL A 36 -16.31 3.87 7.41
CA VAL A 36 -16.17 2.68 8.28
C VAL A 36 -15.23 1.71 7.57
N GLY A 37 -13.98 1.61 8.05
CA GLY A 37 -12.89 1.05 7.29
C GLY A 37 -12.45 2.08 6.24
N PRO A 38 -11.45 2.91 6.55
CA PRO A 38 -11.15 4.14 5.83
C PRO A 38 -10.47 3.87 4.51
N TRP A 39 -11.27 3.61 3.49
CA TRP A 39 -10.81 3.35 2.14
C TRP A 39 -11.15 4.50 1.22
N THR A 40 -10.19 4.89 0.40
CA THR A 40 -10.36 5.79 -0.73
C THR A 40 -10.14 5.01 -2.02
N LEU A 41 -11.15 4.92 -2.87
CA LEU A 41 -11.05 4.35 -4.21
C LEU A 41 -11.19 5.45 -5.24
N SER A 42 -10.24 5.53 -6.15
CA SER A 42 -10.30 6.40 -7.32
C SER A 42 -10.52 5.58 -8.58
N TYR A 43 -11.37 6.08 -9.46
CA TYR A 43 -11.62 5.52 -10.78
C TYR A 43 -11.20 6.52 -11.83
N ILE A 44 -10.37 6.09 -12.76
CA ILE A 44 -9.83 6.91 -13.85
C ILE A 44 -10.32 6.33 -15.16
N LYS A 45 -10.87 7.18 -16.01
CA LYS A 45 -11.20 6.85 -17.39
C LYS A 45 -10.00 7.23 -18.26
N TYR A 46 -9.36 6.24 -18.86
CA TYR A 46 -8.26 6.45 -19.81
C TYR A 46 -8.75 6.96 -21.16
N ASP A 47 -7.83 7.47 -21.99
CA ASP A 47 -8.14 8.02 -23.32
C ASP A 47 -8.78 7.00 -24.26
N ASP A 48 -8.50 5.69 -24.08
CA ASP A 48 -9.15 4.61 -24.84
C ASP A 48 -10.53 4.20 -24.30
N GLY A 49 -11.03 4.93 -23.31
CA GLY A 49 -12.35 4.69 -22.70
C GLY A 49 -12.37 3.59 -21.63
N THR A 50 -11.29 2.84 -21.44
CA THR A 50 -11.21 1.87 -20.33
C THR A 50 -11.11 2.57 -18.99
N ILE A 51 -11.50 1.89 -17.92
CA ILE A 51 -11.48 2.47 -16.57
C ILE A 51 -10.47 1.72 -15.70
N GLY A 52 -9.57 2.46 -15.04
CA GLY A 52 -8.70 1.97 -13.97
C GLY A 52 -9.33 2.20 -12.61
N CYS A 53 -9.01 1.32 -11.67
CA CYS A 53 -9.39 1.43 -10.26
C CYS A 53 -8.14 1.40 -9.40
N GLY A 54 -8.03 2.35 -8.47
CA GLY A 54 -6.98 2.38 -7.47
C GLY A 54 -7.56 2.52 -6.08
N CYS A 55 -6.84 2.01 -5.10
CA CYS A 55 -7.26 2.03 -3.71
C CYS A 55 -6.12 2.48 -2.81
N ALA A 56 -6.46 3.23 -1.77
CA ALA A 56 -5.59 3.49 -0.64
C ALA A 56 -6.37 3.38 0.66
N ASN A 57 -5.71 2.88 1.70
CA ASN A 57 -6.25 2.81 3.05
C ASN A 57 -5.59 3.90 3.90
N ASN A 58 -6.37 4.50 4.80
CA ASN A 58 -5.93 5.49 5.77
C ASN A 58 -6.38 5.13 7.20
N GLU A 59 -6.34 3.85 7.54
CA GLU A 59 -6.90 3.29 8.78
C GLU A 59 -6.31 3.89 10.06
N ALA A 60 -5.05 4.28 10.03
CA ALA A 60 -4.35 4.81 11.20
C ALA A 60 -4.91 6.14 11.72
N GLU A 61 -5.67 6.87 10.89
CA GLU A 61 -6.15 8.22 11.23
C GLU A 61 -7.60 8.44 10.80
N ARG A 62 -8.51 7.63 11.38
CA ARG A 62 -9.96 7.66 11.09
C ARG A 62 -10.62 9.02 11.26
N GLU A 63 -10.03 9.88 12.10
CA GLU A 63 -10.60 11.18 12.45
C GLU A 63 -10.32 12.26 11.38
N GLU A 64 -9.42 12.00 10.43
CA GLU A 64 -8.99 13.02 9.45
C GLU A 64 -9.80 13.05 8.14
N ILE A 65 -10.80 12.19 7.96
CA ILE A 65 -11.69 12.35 6.80
C ILE A 65 -12.58 13.55 7.06
N PRO A 66 -12.45 14.65 6.30
CA PRO A 66 -13.27 15.83 6.51
C PRO A 66 -14.75 15.51 6.41
N ASP A 67 -15.59 16.18 7.21
CA ASP A 67 -17.04 16.06 7.09
C ASP A 67 -17.53 16.55 5.73
N ASP A 68 -16.92 17.61 5.21
CA ASP A 68 -17.16 18.13 3.87
C ASP A 68 -16.03 17.71 2.92
N VAL A 69 -16.38 16.83 1.99
CA VAL A 69 -15.54 16.39 0.87
C VAL A 69 -16.09 16.88 -0.47
N SER A 70 -16.93 17.92 -0.46
CA SER A 70 -17.59 18.45 -1.67
C SER A 70 -16.62 18.94 -2.74
N PHE A 71 -15.41 19.39 -2.35
CA PHE A 71 -14.36 19.81 -3.27
C PHE A 71 -13.97 18.70 -4.28
N ILE A 72 -14.22 17.43 -3.96
CA ILE A 72 -13.96 16.31 -4.88
C ILE A 72 -14.82 16.44 -6.14
N LYS A 73 -16.01 17.02 -6.06
CA LYS A 73 -16.87 17.23 -7.23
C LYS A 73 -16.21 18.11 -8.28
N ASP A 74 -15.42 19.09 -7.85
CA ASP A 74 -14.70 20.02 -8.74
C ASP A 74 -13.47 19.38 -9.39
N LEU A 75 -13.05 18.22 -8.87
CA LEU A 75 -11.95 17.42 -9.43
C LEU A 75 -12.42 16.38 -10.46
N LEU A 76 -13.72 16.04 -10.46
CA LEU A 76 -14.26 15.05 -11.40
C LEU A 76 -14.19 15.57 -12.84
N ASN A 77 -13.90 14.66 -13.77
CA ASN A 77 -13.72 14.90 -15.19
C ASN A 77 -12.50 15.77 -15.55
N LEU A 78 -11.67 16.16 -14.59
CA LEU A 78 -10.38 16.79 -14.87
C LEU A 78 -9.33 15.74 -15.23
N ASN A 79 -8.32 16.17 -16.00
CA ASN A 79 -7.13 15.37 -16.22
C ASN A 79 -6.47 15.01 -14.86
N THR A 80 -6.05 13.76 -14.71
CA THR A 80 -5.51 13.27 -13.44
C THR A 80 -4.28 14.02 -12.95
N TYR A 81 -3.45 14.54 -13.85
CA TYR A 81 -2.29 15.34 -13.46
C TYR A 81 -2.70 16.72 -12.94
N GLU A 82 -3.73 17.33 -13.52
CA GLU A 82 -4.33 18.57 -13.01
C GLU A 82 -4.99 18.33 -11.63
N VAL A 83 -5.65 17.18 -11.45
CA VAL A 83 -6.22 16.81 -10.15
C VAL A 83 -5.12 16.76 -9.09
N VAL A 84 -4.01 16.09 -9.37
CA VAL A 84 -2.89 15.98 -8.42
C VAL A 84 -2.30 17.34 -8.09
N ASP A 85 -2.10 18.19 -9.10
CA ASP A 85 -1.60 19.56 -8.91
C ASP A 85 -2.56 20.38 -8.02
N ARG A 86 -3.88 20.25 -8.24
CA ARG A 86 -4.89 20.93 -7.38
C ARG A 86 -4.89 20.39 -5.95
N LEU A 87 -4.71 19.09 -5.76
CA LEU A 87 -4.63 18.49 -4.43
C LEU A 87 -3.45 19.01 -3.61
N GLU A 88 -2.43 19.60 -4.23
CA GLU A 88 -1.30 20.23 -3.52
C GLU A 88 -1.74 21.41 -2.67
N SER A 89 -2.77 22.16 -3.12
CA SER A 89 -3.29 23.30 -2.37
C SER A 89 -4.04 22.92 -1.09
N PHE A 90 -4.45 21.66 -0.94
CA PHE A 90 -5.14 21.14 0.25
C PHE A 90 -4.18 20.62 1.34
N GLY A 91 -2.85 20.70 1.08
CA GLY A 91 -1.82 20.25 2.04
C GLY A 91 -1.59 18.73 2.01
N ASP A 92 -1.03 18.23 3.11
CA ASP A 92 -0.50 16.88 3.22
C ASP A 92 -1.17 16.06 4.34
N SER A 93 -2.48 16.22 4.55
CA SER A 93 -3.22 15.35 5.45
C SER A 93 -3.23 13.90 4.94
N VAL A 94 -3.38 12.94 5.84
CA VAL A 94 -3.44 11.51 5.49
C VAL A 94 -4.58 11.26 4.48
N PHE A 95 -5.72 11.95 4.63
CA PHE A 95 -6.83 11.86 3.68
C PHE A 95 -6.44 12.33 2.27
N ILE A 96 -5.77 13.47 2.13
CA ILE A 96 -5.32 13.99 0.83
C ILE A 96 -4.26 13.08 0.22
N ASN A 97 -3.37 12.54 1.05
CA ASN A 97 -2.35 11.57 0.61
C ASN A 97 -2.96 10.25 0.16
N SER A 98 -3.99 9.78 0.85
CA SER A 98 -4.78 8.60 0.46
C SER A 98 -5.45 8.83 -0.91
N LEU A 99 -6.03 10.01 -1.15
CA LEU A 99 -6.61 10.37 -2.44
C LEU A 99 -5.55 10.40 -3.56
N ARG A 100 -4.40 11.05 -3.35
CA ARG A 100 -3.28 11.04 -4.31
C ARG A 100 -2.78 9.62 -4.59
N THR A 101 -2.61 8.80 -3.55
CA THR A 101 -2.14 7.42 -3.68
C THR A 101 -3.14 6.56 -4.44
N SER A 102 -4.44 6.70 -4.18
CA SER A 102 -5.48 5.98 -4.91
C SER A 102 -5.55 6.40 -6.38
N ILE A 103 -5.26 7.66 -6.70
CA ILE A 103 -5.14 8.16 -8.08
C ILE A 103 -3.91 7.56 -8.77
N ALA A 104 -2.75 7.54 -8.11
CA ALA A 104 -1.54 6.90 -8.64
C ALA A 104 -1.76 5.40 -8.91
N SER A 105 -2.44 4.72 -8.00
CA SER A 105 -2.84 3.32 -8.16
C SER A 105 -3.80 3.13 -9.35
N ALA A 106 -4.81 3.99 -9.50
CA ALA A 106 -5.74 3.94 -10.62
C ALA A 106 -5.06 4.23 -11.97
N LEU A 107 -4.11 5.18 -12.03
CA LEU A 107 -3.28 5.43 -13.22
C LEU A 107 -2.40 4.22 -13.57
N SER A 108 -1.93 3.50 -12.57
CA SER A 108 -1.09 2.31 -12.75
C SER A 108 -1.87 1.07 -13.17
N TYR A 109 -3.21 1.11 -13.10
CA TYR A 109 -4.07 -0.07 -13.19
C TYR A 109 -3.81 -0.92 -14.44
N LYS A 110 -3.60 -0.31 -15.61
CA LYS A 110 -3.29 -1.05 -16.84
C LYS A 110 -1.98 -1.83 -16.74
N LEU A 111 -0.92 -1.19 -16.26
CA LEU A 111 0.38 -1.82 -16.05
C LEU A 111 0.29 -2.95 -15.01
N MET A 112 -0.44 -2.72 -13.93
CA MET A 112 -0.56 -3.66 -12.84
C MET A 112 -1.50 -4.85 -13.15
N ASN A 113 -2.38 -4.73 -14.13
CA ASN A 113 -3.25 -5.83 -14.56
C ASN A 113 -2.68 -6.66 -15.72
N ASP A 114 -1.63 -6.17 -16.37
CA ASP A 114 -0.94 -6.89 -17.44
C ASP A 114 0.53 -7.10 -17.09
N VAL A 115 0.84 -8.25 -16.50
CA VAL A 115 2.22 -8.61 -16.13
C VAL A 115 3.19 -8.59 -17.32
N SER A 116 2.70 -8.71 -18.56
CA SER A 116 3.56 -8.61 -19.74
C SER A 116 4.09 -7.20 -19.94
N LEU A 117 3.33 -6.18 -19.56
CA LEU A 117 3.77 -4.79 -19.56
C LEU A 117 4.83 -4.55 -18.49
N LEU A 118 4.62 -5.07 -17.26
CA LEU A 118 5.63 -4.98 -16.21
C LEU A 118 6.94 -5.68 -16.59
N LYS A 119 6.85 -6.83 -17.28
CA LYS A 119 8.05 -7.55 -17.78
C LYS A 119 8.82 -6.73 -18.83
N LYS A 120 8.12 -6.01 -19.71
CA LYS A 120 8.75 -5.08 -20.68
C LYS A 120 9.49 -3.94 -19.99
N GLU A 121 8.98 -3.50 -18.83
CA GLU A 121 9.62 -2.47 -18.00
C GLU A 121 10.76 -3.02 -17.12
N GLY A 122 11.14 -4.29 -17.28
CA GLY A 122 12.27 -4.89 -16.57
C GLY A 122 11.94 -5.43 -15.18
N TYR A 123 10.68 -5.83 -14.95
CA TYR A 123 10.26 -6.47 -13.71
C TYR A 123 9.94 -7.94 -13.92
N ASP A 124 10.28 -8.77 -12.95
CA ASP A 124 9.75 -10.12 -12.83
C ASP A 124 8.43 -10.04 -12.05
N ALA A 125 7.32 -10.38 -12.72
CA ALA A 125 5.98 -10.21 -12.18
C ALA A 125 5.12 -11.45 -12.41
N GLU A 126 4.43 -11.86 -11.35
CA GLU A 126 3.51 -12.99 -11.33
C GLU A 126 2.17 -12.56 -10.72
N THR A 127 1.06 -13.15 -11.20
CA THR A 127 -0.30 -12.89 -10.68
C THR A 127 -0.81 -14.06 -9.88
N PHE A 128 -1.38 -13.78 -8.72
CA PHE A 128 -2.00 -14.74 -7.83
C PHE A 128 -3.45 -14.33 -7.52
N ILE A 129 -4.29 -15.34 -7.28
CA ILE A 129 -5.71 -15.18 -6.92
C ILE A 129 -5.94 -15.92 -5.61
N ALA A 130 -6.80 -15.38 -4.75
CA ALA A 130 -7.16 -16.04 -3.50
C ALA A 130 -7.63 -17.50 -3.74
N PRO A 131 -7.27 -18.47 -2.87
CA PRO A 131 -6.61 -18.28 -1.58
C PRO A 131 -5.07 -18.25 -1.63
N ASN A 132 -4.43 -18.47 -2.77
CA ASN A 132 -2.98 -18.69 -2.91
C ASN A 132 -2.19 -17.38 -3.04
N LEU A 133 -2.46 -16.40 -2.18
CA LEU A 133 -1.77 -15.12 -2.22
C LEU A 133 -0.37 -15.22 -1.59
N PRO A 134 0.70 -14.70 -2.24
CA PRO A 134 2.08 -14.73 -1.71
C PRO A 134 2.24 -14.09 -0.35
N LEU A 135 1.42 -13.10 0.00
CA LEU A 135 1.42 -12.47 1.32
C LEU A 135 1.13 -13.48 2.44
N PHE A 136 0.31 -14.50 2.15
CA PHE A 136 -0.07 -15.55 3.08
C PHE A 136 0.81 -16.81 2.97
N ASP A 137 1.93 -16.72 2.26
CA ASP A 137 2.96 -17.76 2.17
C ASP A 137 4.35 -17.17 2.48
N PRO A 138 4.63 -16.84 3.75
CA PRO A 138 5.92 -16.25 4.14
C PRO A 138 7.13 -17.14 3.83
N SER A 139 6.94 -18.47 3.65
CA SER A 139 8.04 -19.39 3.34
C SER A 139 8.81 -19.03 2.07
N LYS A 140 8.22 -18.22 1.19
CA LYS A 140 8.87 -17.66 -0.01
C LYS A 140 9.98 -16.65 0.31
N PHE A 141 9.99 -16.08 1.51
CA PHE A 141 10.85 -14.95 1.89
C PHE A 141 11.57 -15.17 3.23
N VAL A 142 10.97 -15.95 4.12
CA VAL A 142 11.38 -16.12 5.53
C VAL A 142 12.04 -17.48 5.72
N GLN A 143 13.17 -17.50 6.45
CA GLN A 143 13.90 -18.69 6.86
C GLN A 143 13.77 -18.92 8.38
N PRO A 144 13.96 -20.15 8.88
CA PRO A 144 13.85 -20.45 10.31
C PRO A 144 14.81 -19.69 11.23
N SER A 145 15.94 -19.21 10.70
CA SER A 145 16.92 -18.43 11.47
C SER A 145 16.62 -16.93 11.49
N ASP A 146 15.66 -16.46 10.70
CA ASP A 146 15.43 -15.03 10.48
C ASP A 146 14.79 -14.35 11.70
N ILE A 147 15.18 -13.10 11.90
CA ILE A 147 14.42 -12.09 12.63
C ILE A 147 13.57 -11.35 11.60
N VAL A 148 12.26 -11.50 11.70
CA VAL A 148 11.30 -10.80 10.84
C VAL A 148 10.80 -9.55 11.56
N ALA A 149 10.89 -8.39 10.92
CA ALA A 149 10.20 -7.19 11.40
C ALA A 149 8.96 -6.91 10.55
N MET A 150 7.90 -6.43 11.19
CA MET A 150 6.68 -6.01 10.54
C MET A 150 6.35 -4.56 10.93
N VAL A 151 6.15 -3.72 9.94
CA VAL A 151 5.65 -2.37 10.11
C VAL A 151 4.13 -2.40 9.91
N GLY A 152 3.41 -2.20 11.00
CA GLY A 152 1.98 -2.46 11.10
C GLY A 152 1.65 -3.93 11.42
N PHE A 153 0.78 -4.14 12.40
CA PHE A 153 0.32 -5.47 12.78
C PHE A 153 -0.63 -6.04 11.72
N HIS A 154 -0.41 -7.27 11.31
CA HIS A 154 -1.29 -7.97 10.37
C HIS A 154 -1.78 -9.29 10.97
N MET A 155 -3.08 -9.39 11.27
CA MET A 155 -3.71 -10.52 11.97
C MET A 155 -3.39 -11.90 11.38
N THR A 156 -3.20 -12.00 10.07
CA THR A 156 -2.91 -13.27 9.39
C THR A 156 -1.43 -13.48 9.15
N VAL A 157 -0.72 -12.46 8.66
CA VAL A 157 0.69 -12.61 8.23
C VAL A 157 1.62 -12.75 9.42
N THR A 158 1.35 -12.00 10.52
CA THR A 158 2.18 -12.05 11.72
C THR A 158 2.29 -13.47 12.31
N PRO A 159 1.18 -14.21 12.57
CA PRO A 159 1.29 -15.57 13.06
C PRO A 159 1.91 -16.54 12.05
N LEU A 160 1.67 -16.36 10.74
CA LEU A 160 2.29 -17.20 9.72
C LEU A 160 3.82 -17.00 9.64
N CYS A 161 4.30 -15.77 9.80
CA CYS A 161 5.74 -15.51 9.94
C CYS A 161 6.30 -16.15 11.21
N ALA A 162 5.56 -16.11 12.32
CA ALA A 162 5.99 -16.67 13.59
C ALA A 162 6.10 -18.21 13.58
N ASP A 163 5.36 -18.88 12.69
CA ASP A 163 5.47 -20.33 12.50
C ASP A 163 6.79 -20.75 11.83
N ILE A 164 7.47 -19.81 11.17
CA ILE A 164 8.71 -20.09 10.42
C ILE A 164 9.92 -19.44 11.09
N ALA A 165 9.81 -18.13 11.40
CA ALA A 165 10.92 -17.30 11.84
C ALA A 165 11.39 -17.62 13.25
N LYS A 166 12.65 -17.31 13.54
CA LYS A 166 13.19 -17.34 14.91
C LYS A 166 12.47 -16.35 15.82
N GLU A 167 12.21 -15.14 15.33
CA GLU A 167 11.56 -14.06 16.08
C GLU A 167 10.79 -13.16 15.11
N VAL A 168 9.61 -12.67 15.53
CA VAL A 168 8.82 -11.68 14.81
C VAL A 168 8.66 -10.44 15.67
N LEU A 169 9.10 -9.29 15.17
CA LEU A 169 9.08 -8.00 15.85
C LEU A 169 8.13 -7.07 15.09
N VAL A 170 7.06 -6.65 15.70
CA VAL A 170 6.06 -5.77 15.11
C VAL A 170 6.25 -4.36 15.66
N THR A 171 6.24 -3.35 14.79
CA THR A 171 6.14 -1.93 15.18
C THR A 171 4.79 -1.39 14.75
N GLU A 172 4.07 -0.72 15.67
CA GLU A 172 2.68 -0.33 15.47
C GLU A 172 2.45 1.11 15.90
N LEU A 173 1.67 1.86 15.10
CA LEU A 173 1.26 3.24 15.40
C LEU A 173 0.06 3.28 16.35
N MET A 174 -0.84 2.30 16.26
CA MET A 174 -2.00 2.18 17.14
C MET A 174 -1.57 1.96 18.58
N ASP A 175 -2.31 2.51 19.53
CA ASP A 175 -2.05 2.27 20.96
C ASP A 175 -2.11 0.74 21.23
N LEU A 176 -1.05 0.22 21.85
CA LEU A 176 -0.94 -1.21 22.18
C LEU A 176 -2.09 -1.72 23.04
N LYS A 177 -2.76 -0.83 23.79
CA LYS A 177 -3.97 -1.19 24.56
C LYS A 177 -5.17 -1.47 23.65
N GLU A 178 -5.29 -0.77 22.54
CA GLU A 178 -6.35 -1.01 21.54
C GLU A 178 -6.07 -2.28 20.74
N LEU A 179 -4.80 -2.58 20.46
CA LEU A 179 -4.37 -3.85 19.85
C LEU A 179 -4.69 -5.07 20.73
N SER A 180 -4.78 -4.92 22.03
CA SER A 180 -5.05 -6.05 22.94
C SER A 180 -6.35 -6.81 22.64
N VAL A 181 -7.29 -6.17 21.95
CA VAL A 181 -8.54 -6.79 21.44
C VAL A 181 -8.28 -7.60 20.17
N ILE A 182 -7.25 -7.27 19.41
CA ILE A 182 -6.92 -7.87 18.10
C ILE A 182 -5.90 -9.01 18.25
N GLU A 183 -5.15 -9.04 19.34
CA GLU A 183 -4.04 -9.98 19.61
C GLU A 183 -4.44 -11.47 19.76
N LEU A 184 -5.71 -11.82 19.71
CA LEU A 184 -6.20 -13.18 20.03
C LEU A 184 -5.48 -14.30 19.25
N GLY A 185 -4.98 -14.03 18.03
CA GLY A 185 -4.25 -15.01 17.23
C GLY A 185 -2.73 -15.10 17.52
N VAL A 186 -2.18 -14.17 18.30
CA VAL A 186 -0.73 -14.03 18.52
C VAL A 186 -0.33 -14.31 19.96
N ARG A 187 -1.27 -14.27 20.92
CA ARG A 187 -1.00 -14.48 22.36
C ARG A 187 -0.32 -15.81 22.70
N GLU A 188 -0.51 -16.81 21.85
CA GLU A 188 0.11 -18.13 22.03
C GLU A 188 1.51 -18.26 21.42
N LYS A 189 1.96 -17.24 20.65
CA LYS A 189 3.26 -17.25 19.97
C LYS A 189 4.31 -16.55 20.83
N SER A 190 5.12 -17.31 21.54
CA SER A 190 6.17 -16.78 22.43
C SER A 190 7.29 -16.01 21.71
N ASN A 191 7.41 -16.18 20.39
CA ASN A 191 8.42 -15.53 19.54
C ASN A 191 7.91 -14.24 18.84
N VAL A 192 6.70 -13.76 19.15
CA VAL A 192 6.17 -12.49 18.63
C VAL A 192 6.24 -11.42 19.73
N LYS A 193 6.78 -10.25 19.35
CA LYS A 193 6.85 -9.08 20.23
C LYS A 193 6.34 -7.84 19.47
N ILE A 194 5.49 -7.06 20.13
CA ILE A 194 4.91 -5.84 19.56
C ILE A 194 5.46 -4.62 20.29
N PHE A 195 5.87 -3.61 19.55
CA PHE A 195 6.49 -2.39 20.02
C PHE A 195 5.76 -1.17 19.47
N PRO A 196 5.75 -0.05 20.18
CA PRO A 196 5.27 1.21 19.63
C PRO A 196 6.19 1.69 18.49
N ALA A 197 5.64 2.47 17.56
CA ALA A 197 6.32 2.90 16.34
C ALA A 197 7.60 3.73 16.57
N ASP A 198 7.74 4.39 17.73
CA ASP A 198 8.97 5.12 18.09
C ASP A 198 10.20 4.20 18.24
N LYS A 199 9.99 2.88 18.36
CA LYS A 199 11.04 1.85 18.38
C LYS A 199 11.44 1.34 17.00
N SER A 200 10.82 1.83 15.92
CA SER A 200 11.06 1.32 14.57
C SER A 200 12.54 1.30 14.17
N LYS A 201 13.30 2.35 14.47
CA LYS A 201 14.73 2.39 14.15
C LYS A 201 15.51 1.25 14.80
N GLU A 202 15.27 0.99 16.08
CA GLU A 202 15.92 -0.09 16.84
C GLU A 202 15.54 -1.46 16.27
N ILE A 203 14.25 -1.66 16.05
CA ILE A 203 13.69 -2.95 15.63
C ILE A 203 14.09 -3.29 14.21
N LEU A 204 13.89 -2.37 13.25
CA LEU A 204 14.12 -2.62 11.84
C LEU A 204 15.60 -2.80 11.49
N SER A 205 16.50 -2.15 12.25
CA SER A 205 17.95 -2.30 12.02
C SER A 205 18.49 -3.71 12.31
N ARG A 206 17.74 -4.54 13.06
CA ARG A 206 18.11 -5.90 13.46
C ARG A 206 17.48 -6.99 12.58
N ALA A 207 16.55 -6.61 11.72
CA ALA A 207 15.75 -7.57 10.98
C ALA A 207 16.48 -8.10 9.73
N ASP A 208 16.30 -9.40 9.45
CA ASP A 208 16.73 -10.04 8.22
C ASP A 208 15.71 -9.85 7.09
N VAL A 209 14.41 -9.87 7.45
CA VAL A 209 13.29 -9.65 6.53
C VAL A 209 12.34 -8.61 7.14
N VAL A 210 11.93 -7.63 6.32
CA VAL A 210 11.02 -6.57 6.76
C VAL A 210 9.78 -6.56 5.88
N TYR A 211 8.62 -6.74 6.51
CA TYR A 211 7.30 -6.53 5.90
C TYR A 211 6.82 -5.10 6.20
N ILE A 212 6.49 -4.36 5.16
CA ILE A 212 6.12 -2.94 5.23
C ILE A 212 4.69 -2.78 4.72
N THR A 213 3.78 -2.32 5.56
CA THR A 213 2.43 -1.98 5.08
C THR A 213 2.47 -0.83 4.09
N GLY A 214 1.64 -0.88 3.04
CA GLY A 214 1.50 0.21 2.09
C GLY A 214 1.01 1.53 2.72
N GLU A 215 0.43 1.49 3.91
CA GLU A 215 -0.01 2.68 4.65
C GLU A 215 1.13 3.64 4.98
N THR A 216 2.37 3.12 5.07
CA THR A 216 3.58 3.94 5.24
C THR A 216 3.79 4.94 4.11
N VAL A 217 3.23 4.70 2.93
CA VAL A 217 3.23 5.63 1.80
C VAL A 217 2.28 6.80 2.07
N VAL A 218 1.09 6.52 2.59
CA VAL A 218 0.05 7.53 2.86
C VAL A 218 0.42 8.40 4.06
N ASN A 219 0.91 7.80 5.14
CA ASN A 219 1.31 8.54 6.33
C ASN A 219 2.74 9.15 6.23
N GLY A 220 3.44 8.91 5.10
CA GLY A 220 4.72 9.53 4.78
C GLY A 220 5.91 8.98 5.57
N THR A 221 5.81 7.80 6.18
CA THR A 221 6.91 7.20 6.96
C THR A 221 7.79 6.24 6.15
N ILE A 222 7.42 5.92 4.91
CA ILE A 222 8.08 4.90 4.09
C ILE A 222 9.59 5.11 3.94
N ASP A 223 10.05 6.36 3.72
CA ASP A 223 11.47 6.65 3.51
C ASP A 223 12.30 6.39 4.78
N GLU A 224 11.78 6.76 5.95
CA GLU A 224 12.41 6.46 7.24
C GLU A 224 12.47 4.95 7.49
N ILE A 225 11.38 4.23 7.20
CA ILE A 225 11.30 2.77 7.34
C ILE A 225 12.34 2.07 6.45
N LEU A 226 12.48 2.51 5.20
CA LEU A 226 13.48 1.96 4.28
C LEU A 226 14.90 2.25 4.73
N GLU A 227 15.18 3.45 5.25
CA GLU A 227 16.50 3.77 5.83
C GLU A 227 16.80 2.94 7.08
N PHE A 228 15.84 2.77 7.99
CA PHE A 228 16.03 1.96 9.20
C PHE A 228 16.24 0.48 8.88
N SER A 229 15.66 -0.02 7.79
CA SER A 229 15.74 -1.42 7.35
C SER A 229 16.79 -1.68 6.27
N LYS A 230 17.70 -0.74 6.00
CA LYS A 230 18.68 -0.86 4.90
C LYS A 230 19.61 -2.09 4.98
N ASN A 231 19.81 -2.63 6.16
CA ASN A 231 20.63 -3.84 6.38
C ASN A 231 19.83 -5.14 6.23
N ALA A 232 18.51 -5.08 6.11
CA ALA A 232 17.70 -6.26 5.88
C ALA A 232 18.00 -6.90 4.53
N ARG A 233 18.05 -8.23 4.50
CA ARG A 233 18.23 -9.02 3.26
C ARG A 233 17.07 -8.82 2.29
N THR A 234 15.85 -8.63 2.82
CA THR A 234 14.64 -8.50 2.01
C THR A 234 13.65 -7.52 2.65
N ARG A 235 13.28 -6.49 1.90
CA ARG A 235 12.26 -5.50 2.26
C ARG A 235 11.05 -5.68 1.34
N ILE A 236 9.93 -6.02 1.93
CA ILE A 236 8.68 -6.39 1.23
C ILE A 236 7.63 -5.33 1.53
N ILE A 237 7.14 -4.62 0.52
CA ILE A 237 5.95 -3.77 0.68
C ILE A 237 4.70 -4.51 0.23
N TYR A 238 3.60 -4.39 0.97
CA TYR A 238 2.38 -5.13 0.66
C TYR A 238 1.10 -4.31 0.84
N GLY A 239 0.03 -4.81 0.25
CA GLY A 239 -1.32 -4.27 0.42
C GLY A 239 -1.80 -3.43 -0.76
N SER A 240 -3.05 -3.00 -0.69
CA SER A 240 -3.70 -2.22 -1.76
C SER A 240 -3.14 -0.81 -1.90
N THR A 241 -2.66 -0.22 -0.81
CA THR A 241 -2.07 1.13 -0.79
C THR A 241 -0.72 1.18 -1.50
N SER A 242 -0.06 0.03 -1.73
CA SER A 242 1.16 -0.08 -2.55
C SER A 242 0.89 -0.51 -4.01
N ALA A 243 -0.38 -0.51 -4.45
CA ALA A 243 -0.80 -1.03 -5.76
C ALA A 243 -0.59 -0.03 -6.90
N PHE A 244 0.55 0.61 -6.98
CA PHE A 244 0.94 1.52 -8.05
C PHE A 244 2.23 1.06 -8.74
N TYR A 245 2.58 1.70 -9.86
CA TYR A 245 3.77 1.37 -10.64
C TYR A 245 5.02 1.36 -9.78
N PRO A 246 5.75 0.22 -9.71
CA PRO A 246 6.69 -0.04 -8.62
C PRO A 246 8.07 0.58 -8.76
N LYS A 247 8.36 1.31 -9.87
CA LYS A 247 9.69 1.85 -10.17
C LYS A 247 10.30 2.60 -8.98
N VAL A 248 9.58 3.58 -8.46
CA VAL A 248 10.06 4.42 -7.36
C VAL A 248 10.25 3.62 -6.08
N LEU A 249 9.38 2.64 -5.79
CA LEU A 249 9.56 1.73 -4.65
C LEU A 249 10.90 1.00 -4.72
N PHE A 250 11.20 0.41 -5.88
CA PHE A 250 12.45 -0.32 -6.08
C PHE A 250 13.68 0.59 -6.10
N GLU A 251 13.58 1.80 -6.65
CA GLU A 251 14.67 2.78 -6.63
C GLU A 251 15.01 3.20 -5.20
N ARG A 252 14.04 3.23 -4.31
CA ARG A 252 14.21 3.55 -2.88
C ARG A 252 14.58 2.35 -2.01
N GLY A 253 14.73 1.16 -2.61
CA GLY A 253 15.29 0.00 -1.92
C GLY A 253 14.27 -1.04 -1.45
N VAL A 254 13.04 -1.00 -1.90
CA VAL A 254 12.14 -2.16 -1.79
C VAL A 254 12.68 -3.30 -2.65
N ASP A 255 12.66 -4.53 -2.15
CA ASP A 255 13.15 -5.71 -2.87
C ASP A 255 12.00 -6.52 -3.49
N VAL A 256 10.84 -6.51 -2.84
CA VAL A 256 9.63 -7.22 -3.27
C VAL A 256 8.42 -6.33 -3.06
N SER A 257 7.55 -6.24 -4.08
CA SER A 257 6.24 -5.60 -3.96
C SER A 257 5.13 -6.65 -4.10
N LEU A 258 4.20 -6.66 -3.13
CA LEU A 258 3.03 -7.53 -3.06
C LEU A 258 1.74 -6.71 -3.09
N PRO A 259 1.49 -5.94 -4.16
CA PRO A 259 0.29 -5.10 -4.26
C PRO A 259 -0.97 -5.93 -4.43
N MET A 260 -2.06 -5.48 -3.82
CA MET A 260 -3.40 -6.04 -4.01
C MET A 260 -4.16 -5.18 -5.01
N ILE A 261 -4.58 -5.78 -6.13
CA ILE A 261 -5.28 -5.08 -7.21
C ILE A 261 -6.77 -5.37 -7.11
N PHE A 262 -7.55 -4.31 -6.95
CA PHE A 262 -8.99 -4.41 -6.89
C PHE A 262 -9.62 -4.50 -8.28
N PRO A 263 -10.61 -5.40 -8.48
CA PRO A 263 -11.27 -5.51 -9.76
C PRO A 263 -12.13 -4.27 -10.05
N ASN A 264 -12.10 -3.82 -11.30
CA ASN A 264 -12.94 -2.72 -11.76
C ASN A 264 -14.24 -3.23 -12.37
N THR A 265 -15.08 -3.88 -11.57
CA THR A 265 -16.39 -4.36 -12.02
C THR A 265 -17.53 -3.66 -11.26
N PRO A 266 -18.71 -3.44 -11.90
CA PRO A 266 -19.86 -2.86 -11.21
C PRO A 266 -20.27 -3.66 -9.98
N ASP A 267 -20.18 -5.00 -10.04
CA ASP A 267 -20.51 -5.88 -8.93
C ASP A 267 -19.53 -5.71 -7.77
N PHE A 268 -18.23 -5.60 -8.03
CA PHE A 268 -17.24 -5.32 -6.99
C PHE A 268 -17.52 -3.96 -6.32
N ARG A 269 -17.75 -2.90 -7.11
CA ARG A 269 -18.07 -1.57 -6.59
C ARG A 269 -19.31 -1.60 -5.68
N ARG A 270 -20.36 -2.28 -6.12
CA ARG A 270 -21.59 -2.44 -5.33
C ARG A 270 -21.32 -3.16 -4.01
N ARG A 271 -20.60 -4.27 -4.04
CA ARG A 271 -20.26 -5.05 -2.84
C ARG A 271 -19.37 -4.25 -1.89
N PHE A 272 -18.39 -3.54 -2.42
CA PHE A 272 -17.50 -2.69 -1.64
C PHE A 272 -18.28 -1.61 -0.87
N VAL A 273 -19.18 -0.89 -1.54
CA VAL A 273 -20.02 0.13 -0.91
C VAL A 273 -20.97 -0.49 0.13
N LEU A 274 -21.64 -1.60 -0.20
CA LEU A 274 -22.58 -2.27 0.70
C LEU A 274 -21.90 -2.88 1.93
N SER A 275 -20.68 -3.37 1.80
CA SER A 275 -19.89 -3.91 2.91
C SER A 275 -19.22 -2.82 3.77
N ARG A 276 -19.37 -1.54 3.39
CA ARG A 276 -18.69 -0.40 4.01
C ARG A 276 -17.17 -0.59 4.09
N GLY A 277 -16.57 -1.25 3.09
CA GLY A 277 -15.14 -1.56 3.07
C GLY A 277 -14.72 -2.73 3.95
N ASN A 278 -15.64 -3.57 4.42
CA ASN A 278 -15.31 -4.76 5.21
C ASN A 278 -14.66 -5.85 4.31
N TRP A 279 -13.83 -6.71 4.91
CA TRP A 279 -12.96 -7.71 4.27
C TRP A 279 -13.64 -8.72 3.34
N TYR A 280 -14.96 -8.82 3.31
CA TYR A 280 -15.72 -9.73 2.41
C TYR A 280 -15.44 -9.52 0.91
N PHE A 281 -14.91 -8.36 0.51
CA PHE A 281 -14.55 -8.10 -0.88
C PHE A 281 -13.20 -8.69 -1.29
N MET A 282 -12.38 -9.14 -0.35
CA MET A 282 -11.01 -9.62 -0.60
C MET A 282 -10.93 -10.87 -1.48
N ARG A 283 -12.00 -11.68 -1.55
CA ARG A 283 -12.03 -12.91 -2.37
C ARG A 283 -11.81 -12.69 -3.86
N ASP A 284 -12.07 -11.48 -4.37
CA ASP A 284 -11.96 -11.16 -5.79
C ASP A 284 -10.70 -10.35 -6.11
N VAL A 285 -9.89 -10.07 -5.09
CA VAL A 285 -8.66 -9.31 -5.24
C VAL A 285 -7.57 -10.19 -5.85
N LYS A 286 -6.83 -9.63 -6.79
CA LYS A 286 -5.58 -10.21 -7.29
C LYS A 286 -4.43 -9.68 -6.45
N GLN A 287 -3.42 -10.49 -6.26
CA GLN A 287 -2.14 -10.04 -5.75
C GLN A 287 -1.05 -10.27 -6.79
N LEU A 288 -0.18 -9.31 -6.96
CA LEU A 288 1.04 -9.50 -7.74
C LEU A 288 2.22 -9.78 -6.81
N LEU A 289 3.15 -10.57 -7.29
CA LEU A 289 4.49 -10.66 -6.77
C LEU A 289 5.41 -10.00 -7.80
N ILE A 290 6.01 -8.88 -7.45
CA ILE A 290 6.86 -8.11 -8.34
C ILE A 290 8.26 -7.97 -7.75
N ARG A 291 9.28 -8.21 -8.56
CA ARG A 291 10.71 -8.01 -8.24
C ARG A 291 11.40 -7.32 -9.40
N ARG A 292 12.57 -6.72 -9.15
CA ARG A 292 13.47 -6.35 -10.27
C ARG A 292 13.93 -7.62 -10.97
N SER A 293 13.91 -7.61 -12.30
CA SER A 293 14.56 -8.68 -13.05
C SER A 293 16.05 -8.68 -12.72
N ARG A 294 16.58 -9.86 -12.43
CA ARG A 294 18.04 -10.03 -12.33
C ARG A 294 18.58 -9.98 -13.77
N THR A 295 19.17 -8.86 -14.14
CA THR A 295 19.97 -8.74 -15.38
C THR A 295 21.22 -9.58 -15.24
#